data_d95348cd06479bc148d87c6bfc4c9285
#
_entry.id   d95348cd06479bc148d87c6bfc4c9285
#
_cell.length_a   1.000
_cell.length_b   1.000
_cell.length_c   1.000
_cell.angle_alpha   90.00
_cell.angle_beta   90.00
_cell.angle_gamma   90.00
#
_symmetry.space_group_name_H-M   'P 1'
#
loop_
_entity.id
_entity.type
_entity.pdbx_description
1 polymer ?
#
loop_
_entity_poly.entity_id
_entity_poly.type
_entity_poly.pdbx_seq_one_letter_code
_entity_poly.pdbx_strand_id
1 'polypeptide(L)'
;MSKLCYMKTIITLGMFCLVLGTLVAQPTMTWESPIDVSSEEFGNRCTRIALNQAGNPMVLHGKTGDNAGLYLSIMENGIFGDPIQIVSETNIYLFGESEGPRMAVYENRVAVSYQIFNEWATGGHVVISEDNGHTWGEPYAVAPTATEDHFMPHVAFNDDGLPWVALKLGVDPTEEGILHFNTDLDAFDPAISGSTATPGVCECCPSNAFGYEGMYYNVVRTNGDNLRDFWLTASPDGVNWDSAIDIDETDWVINACPASGTSSTVMEDGTLISAYMSASNGSRVYWSSVDLSTFTFLETGQIDPSNTFSENHPSISSSGAWLVAAWERNSDDYNVMVAASNAGPQALEMSVVNVTEGLSGNNRHPSVVYDGEHIHLAYQNAENGVVHYLKGEISGASQVEGVEIEENPWTISSNESGWILKGEDASYTLYDLGGRTLETGKFLNELHISNNNKALILQVRKNDQVNTFKLVK
;
A
#
# COMPACT_ATOMS: atom_id res chain seq x y z
N MET A 1 47.65 -70.66 4.65
CA MET A 1 47.22 -69.53 5.57
C MET A 1 46.45 -68.55 4.75
N SER A 2 45.11 -68.68 4.71
CA SER A 2 44.19 -67.84 3.93
C SER A 2 43.69 -66.73 4.86
N LYS A 3 43.92 -65.45 4.46
CA LYS A 3 43.27 -64.28 5.10
C LYS A 3 42.00 -63.99 4.37
N LEU A 4 40.84 -64.17 5.03
CA LEU A 4 39.54 -63.71 4.62
C LEU A 4 39.47 -62.18 4.78
N CYS A 5 39.21 -61.46 3.67
CA CYS A 5 38.93 -60.03 3.69
C CYS A 5 37.42 -59.82 3.79
N TYR A 6 36.96 -59.24 4.94
CA TYR A 6 35.56 -58.84 5.13
C TYR A 6 35.35 -57.47 4.52
N MET A 7 34.58 -57.43 3.45
CA MET A 7 34.07 -56.21 2.82
C MET A 7 32.82 -55.75 3.61
N LYS A 8 32.89 -54.65 4.34
CA LYS A 8 31.76 -54.00 4.94
C LYS A 8 31.06 -53.14 3.91
N THR A 9 29.90 -53.55 3.47
CA THR A 9 29.00 -52.74 2.61
C THR A 9 28.34 -51.70 3.48
N ILE A 10 28.66 -50.41 3.29
CA ILE A 10 27.98 -49.28 3.91
C ILE A 10 26.80 -48.97 3.00
N ILE A 11 25.59 -49.26 3.45
CA ILE A 11 24.34 -48.80 2.83
C ILE A 11 24.11 -47.37 3.30
N THR A 12 24.36 -46.40 2.44
CA THR A 12 23.99 -45.01 2.70
C THR A 12 22.52 -44.86 2.33
N LEU A 13 21.68 -44.80 3.36
CA LEU A 13 20.26 -44.49 3.22
C LEU A 13 20.16 -42.97 2.94
N GLY A 14 19.96 -42.61 1.69
CA GLY A 14 19.67 -41.22 1.30
C GLY A 14 18.26 -40.88 1.79
N MET A 15 18.18 -40.01 2.79
CA MET A 15 16.95 -39.43 3.27
C MET A 15 16.50 -38.36 2.26
N PHE A 16 15.58 -38.73 1.37
CA PHE A 16 14.89 -37.78 0.51
C PHE A 16 13.92 -36.99 1.38
N CYS A 17 14.28 -35.78 1.79
CA CYS A 17 13.32 -34.81 2.29
C CYS A 17 12.44 -34.39 1.12
N LEU A 18 11.24 -34.97 1.01
CA LEU A 18 10.18 -34.37 0.22
C LEU A 18 9.77 -33.08 0.93
N VAL A 19 10.27 -31.94 0.47
CA VAL A 19 9.66 -30.65 0.75
C VAL A 19 8.38 -30.64 -0.07
N LEU A 20 7.26 -30.97 0.56
CA LEU A 20 5.93 -30.64 0.05
C LEU A 20 5.82 -29.12 0.14
N GLY A 21 6.35 -28.42 -0.87
CA GLY A 21 5.95 -27.05 -1.11
C GLY A 21 4.45 -27.05 -1.39
N THR A 22 3.68 -26.38 -0.58
CA THR A 22 2.33 -26.00 -0.94
C THR A 22 2.44 -25.22 -2.25
N LEU A 23 2.01 -25.79 -3.35
CA LEU A 23 1.79 -25.06 -4.59
C LEU A 23 0.64 -24.09 -4.30
N VAL A 24 0.97 -22.88 -3.86
CA VAL A 24 0.02 -21.79 -3.89
C VAL A 24 -0.24 -21.51 -5.36
N ALA A 25 -1.46 -21.69 -5.81
CA ALA A 25 -1.82 -21.34 -7.18
C ALA A 25 -1.56 -19.84 -7.34
N GLN A 26 -0.78 -19.48 -8.37
CA GLN A 26 -0.54 -18.09 -8.69
C GLN A 26 -1.87 -17.41 -9.02
N PRO A 27 -2.14 -16.22 -8.47
CA PRO A 27 -3.30 -15.47 -8.88
C PRO A 27 -3.20 -15.13 -10.36
N THR A 28 -4.30 -15.29 -11.07
CA THR A 28 -4.43 -14.83 -12.44
C THR A 28 -5.37 -13.65 -12.48
N MET A 29 -5.03 -12.64 -13.27
CA MET A 29 -5.87 -11.47 -13.46
C MET A 29 -6.49 -11.49 -14.86
N THR A 30 -7.78 -11.21 -14.93
CA THR A 30 -8.50 -11.04 -16.20
C THR A 30 -8.97 -9.60 -16.28
N TRP A 31 -8.96 -9.02 -17.48
CA TRP A 31 -9.20 -7.60 -17.69
C TRP A 31 -10.30 -7.38 -18.72
N GLU A 32 -11.18 -6.43 -18.47
CA GLU A 32 -12.12 -5.91 -19.44
C GLU A 32 -11.39 -5.02 -20.47
N SER A 33 -12.06 -4.58 -21.51
CA SER A 33 -11.49 -3.60 -22.46
C SER A 33 -11.40 -2.23 -21.79
N PRO A 34 -10.34 -1.44 -22.06
CA PRO A 34 -10.23 -0.08 -21.54
C PRO A 34 -11.41 0.80 -21.94
N ILE A 35 -11.83 1.67 -21.02
CA ILE A 35 -12.87 2.69 -21.22
C ILE A 35 -12.20 4.06 -21.19
N ASP A 36 -12.50 4.92 -22.17
CA ASP A 36 -12.03 6.30 -22.17
C ASP A 36 -12.82 7.12 -21.14
N VAL A 37 -12.10 7.71 -20.18
CA VAL A 37 -12.69 8.56 -19.14
C VAL A 37 -12.69 10.02 -19.56
N SER A 38 -11.67 10.44 -20.32
CA SER A 38 -11.57 11.78 -20.89
C SER A 38 -11.65 11.74 -22.42
N SER A 39 -12.00 12.88 -23.03
CA SER A 39 -11.91 13.03 -24.48
C SER A 39 -10.47 12.99 -24.99
N GLU A 40 -10.26 12.74 -26.29
CA GLU A 40 -9.00 12.84 -27.01
C GLU A 40 -8.50 14.30 -27.09
N GLU A 41 -8.43 14.98 -25.96
CA GLU A 41 -7.89 16.32 -25.87
C GLU A 41 -6.51 16.25 -25.25
N PHE A 42 -5.51 16.67 -25.97
CA PHE A 42 -4.14 16.77 -25.50
C PHE A 42 -4.09 17.60 -24.22
N GLY A 43 -3.40 17.07 -23.19
CA GLY A 43 -3.16 17.79 -21.94
C GLY A 43 -3.80 17.21 -20.69
N ASN A 44 -4.54 16.10 -20.76
CA ASN A 44 -5.01 15.41 -19.56
C ASN A 44 -3.84 14.69 -18.86
N ARG A 45 -3.69 14.90 -17.55
CA ARG A 45 -2.54 14.45 -16.75
C ARG A 45 -2.90 14.16 -15.31
N CYS A 46 -1.98 13.56 -14.57
CA CYS A 46 -2.02 13.37 -13.14
C CYS A 46 -3.25 12.57 -12.69
N THR A 47 -3.46 11.42 -13.31
CA THR A 47 -4.60 10.54 -13.05
C THR A 47 -4.58 9.98 -11.63
N ARG A 48 -5.73 10.04 -10.93
CA ARG A 48 -5.98 9.38 -9.65
C ARG A 48 -7.30 8.65 -9.67
N ILE A 49 -7.38 7.51 -8.98
CA ILE A 49 -8.63 6.78 -8.80
C ILE A 49 -8.89 6.52 -7.33
N ALA A 50 -10.15 6.62 -6.94
CA ALA A 50 -10.65 6.21 -5.64
C ALA A 50 -12.08 5.67 -5.80
N LEU A 51 -12.60 5.03 -4.77
CA LEU A 51 -14.01 4.64 -4.67
C LEU A 51 -14.73 5.63 -3.75
N ASN A 52 -15.93 6.06 -4.14
CA ASN A 52 -16.78 6.80 -3.23
C ASN A 52 -17.49 5.86 -2.23
N GLN A 53 -18.24 6.38 -1.29
CA GLN A 53 -18.94 5.59 -0.28
C GLN A 53 -19.87 4.52 -0.87
N ALA A 54 -20.40 4.74 -2.06
CA ALA A 54 -21.25 3.77 -2.75
C ALA A 54 -20.46 2.66 -3.49
N GLY A 55 -19.13 2.69 -3.44
CA GLY A 55 -18.26 1.77 -4.16
C GLY A 55 -18.06 2.13 -5.65
N ASN A 56 -18.52 3.29 -6.07
CA ASN A 56 -18.36 3.72 -7.45
C ASN A 56 -16.98 4.29 -7.72
N PRO A 57 -16.27 3.85 -8.78
CA PRO A 57 -15.00 4.42 -9.19
C PRO A 57 -15.13 5.90 -9.56
N MET A 58 -14.22 6.71 -9.01
CA MET A 58 -14.03 8.12 -9.32
C MET A 58 -12.64 8.30 -9.92
N VAL A 59 -12.56 8.91 -11.09
CA VAL A 59 -11.27 9.19 -11.76
C VAL A 59 -11.06 10.70 -11.84
N LEU A 60 -10.03 11.17 -11.13
CA LEU A 60 -9.55 12.56 -11.16
C LEU A 60 -8.46 12.70 -12.21
N HIS A 61 -8.50 13.80 -12.97
CA HIS A 61 -7.39 14.21 -13.84
C HIS A 61 -7.32 15.73 -13.95
N GLY A 62 -6.12 16.25 -14.21
CA GLY A 62 -5.91 17.65 -14.57
C GLY A 62 -5.91 17.82 -16.08
N LYS A 63 -6.29 19.00 -16.56
CA LYS A 63 -6.25 19.40 -17.96
C LYS A 63 -5.52 20.71 -18.12
N THR A 64 -4.67 20.79 -19.14
CA THR A 64 -3.97 22.03 -19.54
C THR A 64 -4.56 22.62 -20.82
N GLY A 65 -4.26 23.88 -21.12
CA GLY A 65 -4.73 24.54 -22.33
C GLY A 65 -6.15 25.10 -22.22
N ASP A 66 -6.96 24.94 -23.26
CA ASP A 66 -8.36 25.41 -23.26
C ASP A 66 -9.19 24.60 -22.26
N ASN A 67 -9.98 25.29 -21.45
CA ASN A 67 -10.72 24.71 -20.31
C ASN A 67 -9.81 24.00 -19.30
N ALA A 68 -8.64 24.59 -19.02
CA ALA A 68 -7.73 24.07 -18.00
C ALA A 68 -8.42 23.98 -16.63
N GLY A 69 -7.97 23.03 -15.81
CA GLY A 69 -8.55 22.79 -14.50
C GLY A 69 -8.41 21.35 -14.02
N LEU A 70 -9.13 21.02 -12.97
CA LEU A 70 -9.29 19.65 -12.48
C LEU A 70 -10.68 19.12 -12.81
N TYR A 71 -10.71 17.87 -13.20
CA TYR A 71 -11.93 17.17 -13.59
C TYR A 71 -12.06 15.84 -12.85
N LEU A 72 -13.28 15.52 -12.46
CA LEU A 72 -13.65 14.25 -11.87
C LEU A 72 -14.73 13.56 -12.71
N SER A 73 -14.51 12.30 -13.06
CA SER A 73 -15.52 11.44 -13.68
C SER A 73 -15.92 10.35 -12.71
N ILE A 74 -17.23 10.12 -12.56
CA ILE A 74 -17.78 9.11 -11.64
C ILE A 74 -18.44 8.02 -12.49
N MET A 75 -18.14 6.76 -12.18
CA MET A 75 -18.80 5.62 -12.81
C MET A 75 -20.07 5.27 -12.05
N GLU A 76 -21.21 5.33 -12.70
CA GLU A 76 -22.48 4.88 -12.16
C GLU A 76 -23.12 3.85 -13.09
N ASN A 77 -23.60 2.75 -12.53
CA ASN A 77 -24.17 1.64 -13.31
C ASN A 77 -23.24 1.12 -14.43
N GLY A 78 -21.91 1.13 -14.20
CA GLY A 78 -20.90 0.66 -15.15
C GLY A 78 -20.56 1.65 -16.28
N ILE A 79 -21.00 2.90 -16.21
CA ILE A 79 -20.77 3.93 -17.24
C ILE A 79 -20.22 5.19 -16.55
N PHE A 80 -19.13 5.76 -17.09
CA PHE A 80 -18.68 7.07 -16.67
C PHE A 80 -19.61 8.16 -17.18
N GLY A 81 -20.01 9.06 -16.26
CA GLY A 81 -20.69 10.30 -16.62
C GLY A 81 -19.74 11.31 -17.28
N ASP A 82 -20.31 12.41 -17.77
CA ASP A 82 -19.50 13.54 -18.28
C ASP A 82 -18.54 14.04 -17.16
N PRO A 83 -17.29 14.41 -17.50
CA PRO A 83 -16.34 14.93 -16.52
C PRO A 83 -16.85 16.21 -15.84
N ILE A 84 -16.89 16.22 -14.52
CA ILE A 84 -17.27 17.36 -13.69
C ILE A 84 -16.03 18.23 -13.52
N GLN A 85 -16.06 19.50 -13.96
CA GLN A 85 -14.98 20.44 -13.66
C GLN A 85 -15.08 20.87 -12.19
N ILE A 86 -14.17 20.37 -11.35
CA ILE A 86 -14.16 20.63 -9.90
C ILE A 86 -13.36 21.88 -9.53
N VAL A 87 -12.38 22.25 -10.37
CA VAL A 87 -11.58 23.48 -10.26
C VAL A 87 -11.39 24.06 -11.65
N SER A 88 -11.72 25.34 -11.81
CA SER A 88 -11.47 26.11 -13.04
C SER A 88 -10.28 27.04 -12.83
N GLU A 89 -9.07 26.52 -13.05
CA GLU A 89 -7.81 27.25 -12.85
C GLU A 89 -6.79 26.86 -13.91
N THR A 90 -6.14 27.86 -14.53
CA THR A 90 -5.25 27.64 -15.69
C THR A 90 -3.84 27.24 -15.31
N ASN A 91 -3.41 27.54 -14.09
CA ASN A 91 -2.02 27.38 -13.66
C ASN A 91 -1.83 26.28 -12.61
N ILE A 92 -2.69 25.26 -12.60
CA ILE A 92 -2.50 24.13 -11.70
C ILE A 92 -1.18 23.41 -12.06
N TYR A 93 -0.41 23.04 -11.04
CA TYR A 93 0.83 22.31 -11.20
C TYR A 93 0.55 20.86 -11.64
N LEU A 94 0.81 20.57 -12.91
CA LEU A 94 0.55 19.28 -13.55
C LEU A 94 1.80 18.73 -14.26
N PHE A 95 2.99 19.24 -13.94
CA PHE A 95 4.22 18.89 -14.64
C PHE A 95 4.83 17.56 -14.20
N GLY A 96 4.75 17.26 -12.92
CA GLY A 96 5.18 15.99 -12.38
C GLY A 96 3.95 15.15 -12.01
N GLU A 97 3.77 14.01 -12.63
CA GLU A 97 2.59 13.17 -12.37
C GLU A 97 2.56 12.65 -10.93
N SER A 98 3.74 12.45 -10.33
CA SER A 98 3.84 12.17 -8.90
C SER A 98 3.58 13.40 -8.02
N GLU A 99 3.76 14.60 -8.53
CA GLU A 99 3.65 15.89 -7.84
C GLU A 99 2.28 16.56 -8.03
N GLY A 100 1.43 16.02 -8.90
CA GLY A 100 0.13 16.56 -9.24
C GLY A 100 -0.92 16.37 -8.13
N PRO A 101 -2.19 16.69 -8.44
CA PRO A 101 -3.28 16.65 -7.47
C PRO A 101 -3.40 15.31 -6.74
N ARG A 102 -3.87 15.37 -5.48
CA ARG A 102 -4.13 14.20 -4.63
C ARG A 102 -5.60 14.14 -4.25
N MET A 103 -6.13 12.95 -4.11
CA MET A 103 -7.51 12.72 -3.75
C MET A 103 -7.60 11.81 -2.52
N ALA A 104 -8.41 12.20 -1.55
CA ALA A 104 -8.74 11.42 -0.37
C ALA A 104 -10.26 11.27 -0.25
N VAL A 105 -10.70 10.17 0.35
CA VAL A 105 -12.13 9.86 0.55
C VAL A 105 -12.34 9.47 2.01
N TYR A 106 -13.41 10.00 2.60
CA TYR A 106 -13.91 9.61 3.91
C TYR A 106 -15.44 9.61 3.88
N GLU A 107 -16.07 8.46 3.98
CA GLU A 107 -17.50 8.29 3.80
C GLU A 107 -18.00 8.95 2.48
N ASN A 108 -18.97 9.87 2.55
CA ASN A 108 -19.48 10.63 1.39
C ASN A 108 -18.62 11.85 1.03
N ARG A 109 -17.58 12.16 1.81
CA ARG A 109 -16.68 13.29 1.58
C ARG A 109 -15.55 12.90 0.64
N VAL A 110 -15.26 13.80 -0.29
CA VAL A 110 -14.11 13.67 -1.19
C VAL A 110 -13.33 14.98 -1.13
N ALA A 111 -12.02 14.89 -0.85
CA ALA A 111 -11.15 16.06 -0.86
C ALA A 111 -10.08 15.91 -1.95
N VAL A 112 -9.80 17.02 -2.66
CA VAL A 112 -8.73 17.08 -3.65
C VAL A 112 -7.80 18.23 -3.31
N SER A 113 -6.52 17.94 -3.09
CA SER A 113 -5.46 18.95 -2.94
C SER A 113 -4.75 19.20 -4.26
N TYR A 114 -4.34 20.43 -4.49
CA TYR A 114 -3.60 20.85 -5.67
C TYR A 114 -2.73 22.09 -5.39
N GLN A 115 -1.79 22.36 -6.28
CA GLN A 115 -0.86 23.50 -6.22
C GLN A 115 -1.04 24.39 -7.43
N ILE A 116 -1.07 25.73 -7.23
CA ILE A 116 -0.97 26.70 -8.31
C ILE A 116 0.51 26.89 -8.65
N PHE A 117 0.84 26.75 -9.92
CA PHE A 117 2.21 26.92 -10.42
C PHE A 117 2.68 28.37 -10.28
N ASN A 118 3.90 28.56 -9.81
CA ASN A 118 4.53 29.84 -9.49
C ASN A 118 3.93 30.61 -8.29
N GLU A 119 2.98 30.04 -7.56
CA GLU A 119 2.48 30.57 -6.30
C GLU A 119 2.90 29.65 -5.15
N TRP A 120 4.21 29.44 -5.01
CA TRP A 120 4.75 28.41 -4.13
C TRP A 120 4.44 28.64 -2.64
N ALA A 121 4.39 29.90 -2.18
CA ALA A 121 4.09 30.16 -0.79
C ALA A 121 2.60 30.00 -0.43
N THR A 122 1.69 30.38 -1.33
CA THR A 122 0.24 30.47 -1.03
C THR A 122 -0.65 29.65 -1.95
N GLY A 123 -0.08 29.02 -2.98
CA GLY A 123 -0.82 28.34 -4.05
C GLY A 123 -1.30 26.93 -3.72
N GLY A 124 -1.07 26.42 -2.52
CA GLY A 124 -1.64 25.16 -2.04
C GLY A 124 -3.12 25.30 -1.70
N HIS A 125 -3.97 24.44 -2.28
CA HIS A 125 -5.42 24.48 -2.10
C HIS A 125 -6.01 23.10 -1.87
N VAL A 126 -7.17 23.08 -1.20
CA VAL A 126 -8.03 21.89 -1.07
C VAL A 126 -9.44 22.26 -1.46
N VAL A 127 -10.08 21.44 -2.30
CA VAL A 127 -11.50 21.54 -2.61
C VAL A 127 -12.21 20.29 -2.10
N ILE A 128 -13.43 20.46 -1.57
CA ILE A 128 -14.16 19.39 -0.87
C ILE A 128 -15.54 19.21 -1.48
N SER A 129 -15.93 17.96 -1.66
CA SER A 129 -17.29 17.49 -1.93
C SER A 129 -17.85 16.82 -0.69
N GLU A 130 -19.12 17.06 -0.39
CA GLU A 130 -19.89 16.45 0.72
C GLU A 130 -20.93 15.42 0.23
N ASP A 131 -20.92 15.09 -1.06
CA ASP A 131 -21.93 14.26 -1.72
C ASP A 131 -21.35 13.24 -2.72
N ASN A 132 -20.31 12.54 -2.31
CA ASN A 132 -19.64 11.50 -3.12
C ASN A 132 -19.01 12.01 -4.44
N GLY A 133 -18.58 13.27 -4.49
CA GLY A 133 -17.92 13.86 -5.65
C GLY A 133 -18.86 14.52 -6.67
N HIS A 134 -20.18 14.57 -6.43
CA HIS A 134 -21.14 15.13 -7.39
C HIS A 134 -21.16 16.67 -7.42
N THR A 135 -21.04 17.31 -6.26
CA THR A 135 -20.91 18.77 -6.17
C THR A 135 -19.72 19.19 -5.30
N TRP A 136 -19.18 20.36 -5.58
CA TRP A 136 -17.92 20.82 -4.97
C TRP A 136 -18.09 22.23 -4.42
N GLY A 137 -17.48 22.46 -3.24
CA GLY A 137 -17.40 23.77 -2.61
C GLY A 137 -16.36 24.67 -3.29
N GLU A 138 -16.21 25.89 -2.74
CA GLU A 138 -15.10 26.77 -3.10
C GLU A 138 -13.79 26.20 -2.54
N PRO A 139 -12.66 26.36 -3.25
CA PRO A 139 -11.36 25.88 -2.77
C PRO A 139 -10.89 26.64 -1.51
N TYR A 140 -10.40 25.91 -0.52
CA TYR A 140 -9.72 26.44 0.65
C TYR A 140 -8.24 26.61 0.34
N ALA A 141 -7.67 27.82 0.56
CA ALA A 141 -6.24 28.01 0.57
C ALA A 141 -5.63 27.37 1.83
N VAL A 142 -4.60 26.56 1.66
CA VAL A 142 -3.99 25.82 2.76
C VAL A 142 -3.14 26.71 3.66
N ALA A 143 -2.34 27.62 3.08
CA ALA A 143 -1.46 28.51 3.81
C ALA A 143 -1.52 29.96 3.24
N PRO A 144 -2.68 30.66 3.33
CA PRO A 144 -2.93 31.91 2.60
C PRO A 144 -2.06 33.09 3.02
N THR A 145 -1.41 33.01 4.16
CA THR A 145 -0.55 34.07 4.70
C THR A 145 0.92 33.69 4.77
N ALA A 146 1.29 32.54 4.19
CA ALA A 146 2.67 32.07 4.19
C ALA A 146 3.59 33.02 3.43
N THR A 147 4.81 33.14 3.91
CA THR A 147 5.89 33.92 3.28
C THR A 147 7.01 33.03 2.75
N GLU A 148 7.10 31.83 3.30
CA GLU A 148 7.99 30.78 2.84
C GLU A 148 7.24 29.87 1.86
N ASP A 149 7.96 29.22 0.95
CA ASP A 149 7.36 28.30 -0.02
C ASP A 149 6.69 27.11 0.68
N HIS A 150 5.48 26.77 0.22
CA HIS A 150 4.67 25.65 0.69
C HIS A 150 4.17 24.90 -0.54
N PHE A 151 4.69 23.73 -0.82
CA PHE A 151 4.39 23.03 -2.06
C PHE A 151 4.08 21.54 -1.88
N MET A 152 3.46 20.95 -2.89
CA MET A 152 3.05 19.55 -2.97
C MET A 152 2.04 19.16 -1.87
N PRO A 153 0.92 19.84 -1.72
CA PRO A 153 -0.07 19.50 -0.70
C PRO A 153 -0.65 18.11 -0.95
N HIS A 154 -0.63 17.27 0.09
CA HIS A 154 -1.26 15.96 0.10
C HIS A 154 -2.34 15.95 1.16
N VAL A 155 -3.61 15.92 0.73
CA VAL A 155 -4.77 15.87 1.63
C VAL A 155 -5.03 14.45 2.11
N ALA A 156 -5.37 14.32 3.38
CA ALA A 156 -5.90 13.11 4.00
C ALA A 156 -7.06 13.49 4.94
N PHE A 157 -7.80 12.50 5.40
CA PHE A 157 -8.80 12.66 6.46
C PHE A 157 -8.31 11.99 7.74
N ASN A 158 -8.69 12.56 8.88
CA ASN A 158 -8.57 11.90 10.17
C ASN A 158 -9.83 11.05 10.46
N ASP A 159 -9.86 10.36 11.60
CA ASP A 159 -10.97 9.46 11.95
C ASP A 159 -12.30 10.21 12.24
N ASP A 160 -12.27 11.52 12.47
CA ASP A 160 -13.44 12.38 12.60
C ASP A 160 -13.93 12.92 11.24
N GLY A 161 -13.27 12.53 10.14
CA GLY A 161 -13.56 12.99 8.78
C GLY A 161 -13.14 14.45 8.53
N LEU A 162 -12.26 15.02 9.35
CA LEU A 162 -11.70 16.34 9.11
C LEU A 162 -10.47 16.24 8.20
N PRO A 163 -10.39 17.07 7.16
CA PRO A 163 -9.22 17.05 6.29
C PRO A 163 -8.00 17.65 6.98
N TRP A 164 -6.86 17.11 6.68
CA TRP A 164 -5.56 17.66 7.01
C TRP A 164 -4.62 17.52 5.82
N VAL A 165 -3.57 18.31 5.79
CA VAL A 165 -2.65 18.39 4.64
C VAL A 165 -1.22 18.25 5.12
N ALA A 166 -0.46 17.35 4.46
CA ALA A 166 0.98 17.35 4.52
C ALA A 166 1.54 18.06 3.28
N LEU A 167 2.56 18.88 3.47
CA LEU A 167 3.22 19.62 2.39
C LEU A 167 4.70 19.83 2.71
N LYS A 168 5.45 20.37 1.76
CA LYS A 168 6.87 20.72 1.93
C LYS A 168 7.02 22.19 2.27
N LEU A 169 7.82 22.47 3.31
CA LEU A 169 8.24 23.83 3.67
C LEU A 169 9.58 24.14 2.99
N GLY A 170 9.61 25.20 2.19
CA GLY A 170 10.79 25.64 1.47
C GLY A 170 11.83 26.36 2.35
N VAL A 171 12.15 25.76 3.48
CA VAL A 171 13.22 26.19 4.40
C VAL A 171 14.50 25.37 4.15
N ASP A 172 15.63 25.74 4.73
CA ASP A 172 16.88 25.02 4.56
C ASP A 172 17.40 24.50 5.93
N PRO A 173 17.42 23.18 6.19
CA PRO A 173 16.94 22.08 5.30
C PRO A 173 15.42 22.07 5.13
N THR A 174 14.94 21.53 4.01
CA THR A 174 13.50 21.38 3.75
C THR A 174 12.84 20.53 4.85
N GLU A 175 11.74 21.02 5.35
CA GLU A 175 10.95 20.38 6.40
C GLU A 175 9.58 19.97 5.86
N GLU A 176 8.84 19.26 6.68
CA GLU A 176 7.45 18.93 6.44
C GLU A 176 6.54 19.87 7.21
N GLY A 177 5.50 20.38 6.57
CA GLY A 177 4.44 21.13 7.19
C GLY A 177 3.15 20.31 7.26
N ILE A 178 2.50 20.31 8.41
CA ILE A 178 1.21 19.69 8.63
C ILE A 178 0.21 20.76 9.02
N LEU A 179 -0.92 20.81 8.32
CA LEU A 179 -2.00 21.76 8.56
C LEU A 179 -3.31 21.01 8.75
N HIS A 180 -4.07 21.38 9.77
CA HIS A 180 -5.37 20.81 10.09
C HIS A 180 -6.49 21.77 9.73
N PHE A 181 -7.60 21.23 9.25
CA PHE A 181 -8.79 22.01 9.03
C PHE A 181 -9.46 22.34 10.37
N ASN A 182 -9.70 23.62 10.59
CA ASN A 182 -10.37 24.14 11.78
C ASN A 182 -11.81 24.50 11.43
N THR A 183 -12.76 23.76 11.98
CA THR A 183 -14.20 23.95 11.73
C THR A 183 -14.74 25.26 12.26
N ASP A 184 -14.16 25.82 13.33
CA ASP A 184 -14.59 27.09 13.91
C ASP A 184 -14.17 28.27 13.03
N LEU A 185 -13.07 28.15 12.29
CA LEU A 185 -12.55 29.15 11.38
C LEU A 185 -13.03 28.95 9.94
N ASP A 186 -13.59 27.79 9.63
CA ASP A 186 -13.86 27.33 8.26
C ASP A 186 -12.65 27.53 7.34
N ALA A 187 -11.47 27.11 7.83
CA ALA A 187 -10.18 27.27 7.16
C ALA A 187 -9.12 26.31 7.72
N PHE A 188 -8.00 26.19 7.03
CA PHE A 188 -6.82 25.50 7.59
C PHE A 188 -6.12 26.38 8.63
N ASP A 189 -5.73 25.79 9.75
CA ASP A 189 -4.88 26.43 10.75
C ASP A 189 -3.47 26.73 10.16
N PRO A 190 -2.71 27.66 10.75
CA PRO A 190 -1.33 27.90 10.35
C PRO A 190 -0.48 26.65 10.36
N ALA A 191 0.50 26.60 9.46
CA ALA A 191 1.39 25.46 9.30
C ALA A 191 2.08 25.04 10.60
N ILE A 192 2.11 23.75 10.85
CA ILE A 192 2.82 23.10 11.96
C ILE A 192 3.91 22.24 11.34
N SER A 193 5.13 22.30 11.88
CA SER A 193 6.22 21.43 11.42
C SER A 193 5.89 19.96 11.63
N GLY A 194 6.23 19.14 10.66
CA GLY A 194 6.19 17.69 10.78
C GLY A 194 7.35 17.14 11.63
N SER A 195 7.73 15.89 11.40
CA SER A 195 8.78 15.25 12.18
C SER A 195 10.16 15.85 11.90
N THR A 196 10.87 16.25 12.96
CA THR A 196 12.28 16.63 12.93
C THR A 196 13.21 15.42 13.15
N ALA A 197 12.65 14.22 13.35
CA ALA A 197 13.41 12.97 13.52
C ALA A 197 13.92 12.39 12.20
N THR A 198 13.44 12.88 11.06
CA THR A 198 13.96 12.50 9.74
C THR A 198 15.23 13.30 9.39
N PRO A 199 16.13 12.77 8.56
CA PRO A 199 17.36 13.47 8.12
C PRO A 199 17.08 14.56 7.07
N GLY A 200 16.01 15.35 7.23
CA GLY A 200 15.49 16.33 6.27
C GLY A 200 14.59 15.67 5.22
N VAL A 201 13.81 16.43 4.48
CA VAL A 201 12.90 15.92 3.45
C VAL A 201 13.28 16.41 2.05
N CYS A 202 12.96 15.59 1.06
CA CYS A 202 13.17 15.92 -0.34
C CYS A 202 12.09 16.88 -0.82
N GLU A 203 12.49 18.08 -1.25
CA GLU A 203 11.59 19.16 -1.68
C GLU A 203 10.75 18.80 -2.92
N CYS A 204 11.26 17.92 -3.77
CA CYS A 204 10.63 17.57 -5.05
C CYS A 204 9.94 16.20 -5.07
N CYS A 205 9.78 15.56 -3.92
CA CYS A 205 9.11 14.27 -3.81
C CYS A 205 7.88 14.41 -2.93
N PRO A 206 6.68 14.13 -3.46
CA PRO A 206 5.47 14.26 -2.67
C PRO A 206 5.43 13.26 -1.53
N SER A 207 4.83 13.67 -0.42
CA SER A 207 4.51 12.83 0.72
C SER A 207 3.35 11.89 0.41
N ASN A 208 3.12 10.92 1.27
CA ASN A 208 1.91 10.12 1.30
C ASN A 208 1.31 10.14 2.73
N ALA A 209 0.32 11.02 2.91
CA ALA A 209 -0.37 11.25 4.18
C ALA A 209 -1.61 10.37 4.31
N PHE A 210 -1.84 9.79 5.50
CA PHE A 210 -3.05 9.01 5.80
C PHE A 210 -3.32 8.96 7.30
N GLY A 211 -4.61 8.77 7.68
CA GLY A 211 -5.04 8.48 9.05
C GLY A 211 -5.30 6.98 9.22
N TYR A 212 -5.00 6.43 10.40
CA TYR A 212 -5.33 5.07 10.75
C TYR A 212 -5.40 4.88 12.27
N GLU A 213 -6.52 4.36 12.79
CA GLU A 213 -6.77 4.09 14.22
C GLU A 213 -6.44 5.27 15.15
N GLY A 214 -6.89 6.47 14.81
CA GLY A 214 -6.68 7.70 15.57
C GLY A 214 -5.29 8.30 15.46
N MET A 215 -4.40 7.69 14.69
CA MET A 215 -3.05 8.17 14.42
C MET A 215 -2.95 8.88 13.07
N TYR A 216 -2.04 9.81 12.97
CA TYR A 216 -1.63 10.50 11.75
C TYR A 216 -0.32 9.92 11.27
N TYR A 217 -0.24 9.55 10.01
CA TYR A 217 0.96 8.98 9.39
C TYR A 217 1.33 9.73 8.13
N ASN A 218 2.62 9.83 7.87
CA ASN A 218 3.11 10.39 6.63
C ASN A 218 4.39 9.69 6.18
N VAL A 219 4.42 9.24 4.93
CA VAL A 219 5.61 8.65 4.32
C VAL A 219 6.29 9.71 3.48
N VAL A 220 7.56 9.97 3.75
CA VAL A 220 8.35 11.04 3.14
C VAL A 220 9.65 10.49 2.56
N ARG A 221 10.11 11.08 1.45
CA ARG A 221 11.47 10.85 0.97
C ARG A 221 12.41 11.84 1.65
N THR A 222 13.56 11.36 2.12
CA THR A 222 14.57 12.20 2.76
C THR A 222 15.56 12.81 1.77
N ASN A 223 16.38 13.75 2.25
CA ASN A 223 17.42 14.44 1.46
C ASN A 223 18.70 14.72 2.29
N GLY A 224 18.81 14.22 3.52
CA GLY A 224 20.02 14.39 4.33
C GLY A 224 21.23 13.77 3.63
N ASP A 225 22.31 14.54 3.42
CA ASP A 225 23.52 14.11 2.70
C ASP A 225 23.25 13.51 1.30
N ASN A 226 22.16 13.92 0.63
CA ASN A 226 21.66 13.38 -0.64
C ASN A 226 21.19 11.91 -0.57
N LEU A 227 20.97 11.37 0.62
CA LEU A 227 20.32 10.07 0.81
C LEU A 227 18.81 10.21 0.54
N ARG A 228 18.28 9.37 -0.33
CA ARG A 228 16.91 9.46 -0.86
C ARG A 228 16.01 8.33 -0.38
N ASP A 229 16.18 7.88 0.83
CA ASP A 229 15.38 6.83 1.41
C ASP A 229 14.02 7.34 1.88
N PHE A 230 13.05 6.43 1.96
CA PHE A 230 11.73 6.73 2.49
C PHE A 230 11.66 6.47 3.99
N TRP A 231 11.03 7.39 4.69
CA TRP A 231 10.79 7.31 6.13
C TRP A 231 9.29 7.40 6.41
N LEU A 232 8.83 6.63 7.38
CA LEU A 232 7.50 6.76 7.96
C LEU A 232 7.58 7.64 9.21
N THR A 233 6.74 8.67 9.26
CA THR A 233 6.55 9.51 10.45
C THR A 233 5.16 9.29 11.00
N ALA A 234 4.99 9.44 12.32
CA ALA A 234 3.72 9.23 13.00
C ALA A 234 3.49 10.26 14.11
N SER A 235 2.22 10.61 14.32
CA SER A 235 1.76 11.48 15.39
C SER A 235 0.43 10.98 15.97
N PRO A 236 0.26 10.98 17.31
CA PRO A 236 -1.00 10.62 17.94
C PRO A 236 -2.04 11.75 17.92
N ASP A 237 -1.64 12.99 17.63
CA ASP A 237 -2.49 14.18 17.69
C ASP A 237 -2.34 15.10 16.46
N GLY A 238 -1.52 14.71 15.48
CA GLY A 238 -1.22 15.49 14.30
C GLY A 238 -0.33 16.72 14.55
N VAL A 239 0.05 16.99 15.79
CA VAL A 239 0.84 18.17 16.21
C VAL A 239 2.25 17.76 16.63
N ASN A 240 2.36 16.71 17.44
CA ASN A 240 3.62 16.20 17.95
C ASN A 240 4.12 15.03 17.10
N TRP A 241 5.10 15.27 16.24
CA TRP A 241 5.65 14.32 15.28
C TRP A 241 7.04 13.81 15.73
N ASP A 242 7.08 13.14 16.88
CA ASP A 242 8.32 12.69 17.51
C ASP A 242 8.77 11.30 17.04
N SER A 243 7.92 10.58 16.31
CA SER A 243 8.19 9.22 15.85
C SER A 243 8.53 9.19 14.36
N ALA A 244 9.67 8.61 14.02
CA ALA A 244 10.09 8.38 12.64
C ALA A 244 10.93 7.11 12.53
N ILE A 245 10.73 6.32 11.47
CA ILE A 245 11.54 5.14 11.15
C ILE A 245 11.89 5.12 9.68
N ASP A 246 13.09 4.64 9.37
CA ASP A 246 13.51 4.32 8.02
C ASP A 246 12.78 3.07 7.53
N ILE A 247 12.19 3.13 6.34
CA ILE A 247 11.46 2.03 5.72
C ILE A 247 12.05 1.63 4.35
N ASP A 248 13.21 2.20 3.99
CA ASP A 248 13.87 1.99 2.70
C ASP A 248 15.35 1.61 2.92
N GLU A 249 15.67 0.33 2.84
CA GLU A 249 17.04 -0.18 3.00
C GLU A 249 17.87 -0.08 1.70
N THR A 250 17.47 0.73 0.72
CA THR A 250 18.19 0.79 -0.56
C THR A 250 19.42 1.71 -0.52
N ASP A 251 19.51 2.60 0.46
CA ASP A 251 20.62 3.55 0.67
C ASP A 251 20.95 4.34 -0.63
N TRP A 252 19.89 4.87 -1.30
CA TRP A 252 20.06 5.53 -2.58
C TRP A 252 20.60 6.96 -2.43
N VAL A 253 21.86 7.16 -2.78
CA VAL A 253 22.51 8.49 -2.76
C VAL A 253 22.55 9.10 -4.15
N ILE A 254 21.92 10.27 -4.32
CA ILE A 254 21.93 11.03 -5.58
C ILE A 254 21.79 12.54 -5.33
N ASN A 255 22.69 13.32 -5.93
CA ASN A 255 22.59 14.79 -5.95
C ASN A 255 21.74 15.26 -7.15
N ALA A 256 20.48 14.89 -7.14
CA ALA A 256 19.47 15.25 -8.13
C ALA A 256 18.07 15.08 -7.55
N CYS A 257 17.06 15.65 -8.20
CA CYS A 257 15.65 15.49 -7.85
C CYS A 257 15.10 14.19 -8.46
N PRO A 258 14.67 13.19 -7.64
CA PRO A 258 14.02 11.99 -8.15
C PRO A 258 12.63 12.24 -8.72
N ALA A 259 11.91 13.25 -8.23
CA ALA A 259 10.52 13.59 -8.59
C ALA A 259 9.60 12.37 -8.57
N SER A 260 9.74 11.52 -7.57
CA SER A 260 8.98 10.27 -7.41
C SER A 260 8.55 10.09 -5.97
N GLY A 261 7.24 10.03 -5.76
CA GLY A 261 6.62 9.80 -4.47
C GLY A 261 6.43 8.32 -4.16
N THR A 262 5.67 8.09 -3.11
CA THR A 262 5.25 6.77 -2.64
C THR A 262 3.73 6.65 -2.67
N SER A 263 3.25 5.44 -2.65
CA SER A 263 1.85 5.08 -2.42
C SER A 263 1.80 4.03 -1.33
N SER A 264 0.89 4.18 -0.37
CA SER A 264 0.81 3.28 0.77
C SER A 264 -0.62 2.82 1.00
N THR A 265 -0.76 1.64 1.60
CA THR A 265 -2.04 1.06 2.03
C THR A 265 -1.84 0.30 3.34
N VAL A 266 -2.87 0.25 4.17
CA VAL A 266 -2.84 -0.53 5.42
C VAL A 266 -3.64 -1.80 5.21
N MET A 267 -3.03 -2.94 5.48
CA MET A 267 -3.66 -4.26 5.45
C MET A 267 -4.62 -4.44 6.63
N GLU A 268 -5.54 -5.39 6.54
CA GLU A 268 -6.52 -5.68 7.60
C GLU A 268 -5.86 -6.03 8.95
N ASP A 269 -4.67 -6.55 8.96
CA ASP A 269 -3.90 -6.90 10.16
C ASP A 269 -3.11 -5.72 10.78
N GLY A 270 -3.25 -4.52 10.24
CA GLY A 270 -2.53 -3.32 10.67
C GLY A 270 -1.12 -3.18 10.09
N THR A 271 -0.74 -4.02 9.14
CA THR A 271 0.53 -3.87 8.44
C THR A 271 0.42 -2.79 7.36
N LEU A 272 1.24 -1.75 7.45
CA LEU A 272 1.42 -0.79 6.37
C LEU A 272 2.27 -1.41 5.27
N ILE A 273 1.83 -1.29 4.02
CA ILE A 273 2.65 -1.58 2.84
C ILE A 273 2.84 -0.28 2.07
N SER A 274 4.09 0.09 1.82
CA SER A 274 4.46 1.26 1.02
C SER A 274 5.18 0.83 -0.24
N ALA A 275 4.75 1.32 -1.40
CA ALA A 275 5.41 1.10 -2.67
C ALA A 275 6.10 2.38 -3.13
N TYR A 276 7.35 2.28 -3.57
CA TYR A 276 8.18 3.43 -3.96
C TYR A 276 9.21 3.05 -5.02
N MET A 277 9.78 4.06 -5.67
CA MET A 277 10.89 3.87 -6.61
C MET A 277 12.22 4.20 -5.92
N SER A 278 13.22 3.34 -6.10
CA SER A 278 14.61 3.62 -5.82
C SER A 278 15.48 3.29 -7.04
N ALA A 279 16.55 4.04 -7.22
CA ALA A 279 17.49 3.79 -8.31
C ALA A 279 18.91 3.44 -7.79
N SER A 280 19.02 2.94 -6.57
CA SER A 280 20.28 2.46 -5.99
C SER A 280 20.91 1.33 -6.83
N ASN A 281 20.09 0.52 -7.50
CA ASN A 281 20.51 -0.55 -8.41
C ASN A 281 19.70 -0.53 -9.72
N GLY A 282 19.68 0.64 -10.39
CA GLY A 282 18.77 0.91 -11.50
C GLY A 282 17.39 1.30 -11.00
N SER A 283 16.63 2.08 -11.79
CA SER A 283 15.29 2.53 -11.40
C SER A 283 14.34 1.34 -11.28
N ARG A 284 13.90 1.03 -10.07
CA ARG A 284 13.01 -0.12 -9.76
C ARG A 284 11.95 0.28 -8.76
N VAL A 285 10.84 -0.43 -8.80
CA VAL A 285 9.79 -0.31 -7.78
C VAL A 285 10.02 -1.33 -6.67
N TYR A 286 10.05 -0.82 -5.45
CA TYR A 286 10.18 -1.57 -4.21
C TYR A 286 8.88 -1.50 -3.42
N TRP A 287 8.75 -2.42 -2.49
CA TRP A 287 7.77 -2.36 -1.40
C TRP A 287 8.49 -2.43 -0.06
N SER A 288 7.89 -1.86 0.97
CA SER A 288 8.29 -2.06 2.37
C SER A 288 7.09 -2.33 3.23
N SER A 289 7.29 -3.00 4.35
CA SER A 289 6.24 -3.32 5.32
C SER A 289 6.61 -2.86 6.73
N VAL A 290 5.60 -2.35 7.45
CA VAL A 290 5.72 -1.84 8.82
C VAL A 290 4.54 -2.34 9.64
N ASP A 291 4.80 -2.90 10.81
CA ASP A 291 3.77 -3.14 11.82
C ASP A 291 3.44 -1.80 12.51
N LEU A 292 2.26 -1.23 12.22
CA LEU A 292 1.84 0.05 12.77
C LEU A 292 1.55 -0.03 14.27
N SER A 293 1.16 -1.19 14.78
CA SER A 293 0.84 -1.38 16.20
C SER A 293 2.07 -1.26 17.11
N THR A 294 3.23 -1.65 16.60
CA THR A 294 4.53 -1.60 17.29
C THR A 294 5.47 -0.54 16.71
N PHE A 295 5.05 0.11 15.63
CA PHE A 295 5.84 1.06 14.85
C PHE A 295 7.21 0.48 14.47
N THR A 296 7.21 -0.75 13.93
CA THR A 296 8.42 -1.53 13.62
C THR A 296 8.50 -1.85 12.14
N PHE A 297 9.62 -1.48 11.50
CA PHE A 297 9.95 -1.94 10.15
C PHE A 297 10.10 -3.47 10.15
N LEU A 298 9.52 -4.13 9.16
CA LEU A 298 9.52 -5.59 9.04
C LEU A 298 10.46 -6.05 7.92
N GLU A 299 10.19 -5.66 6.68
CA GLU A 299 10.96 -6.09 5.52
C GLU A 299 10.73 -5.19 4.31
N THR A 300 11.59 -5.30 3.32
CA THR A 300 11.51 -4.64 2.01
C THR A 300 11.91 -5.58 0.88
N GLY A 301 11.48 -5.29 -0.33
CA GLY A 301 11.86 -6.04 -1.53
C GLY A 301 11.46 -5.35 -2.82
N GLN A 302 11.94 -5.85 -3.96
CA GLN A 302 11.49 -5.41 -5.26
C GLN A 302 10.15 -6.07 -5.62
N ILE A 303 9.24 -5.32 -6.27
CA ILE A 303 7.99 -5.90 -6.76
C ILE A 303 8.25 -6.84 -7.95
N ASP A 304 9.18 -6.48 -8.85
CA ASP A 304 9.58 -7.32 -9.98
C ASP A 304 11.11 -7.46 -10.08
N PRO A 305 11.70 -8.34 -9.27
CA PRO A 305 13.16 -8.50 -9.22
C PRO A 305 13.74 -9.12 -10.50
N SER A 306 12.93 -9.77 -11.32
CA SER A 306 13.36 -10.39 -12.58
C SER A 306 13.50 -9.38 -13.72
N ASN A 307 12.91 -8.19 -13.59
CA ASN A 307 12.93 -7.14 -14.58
C ASN A 307 14.28 -6.43 -14.65
N THR A 308 14.64 -5.93 -15.85
CA THR A 308 15.85 -5.14 -16.10
C THR A 308 15.55 -3.74 -16.65
N PHE A 309 14.31 -3.42 -16.97
CA PHE A 309 13.87 -2.13 -17.46
C PHE A 309 13.64 -1.14 -16.31
N SER A 310 13.63 0.16 -16.62
CA SER A 310 13.30 1.19 -15.65
C SER A 310 11.83 1.15 -15.24
N GLU A 311 11.55 1.31 -13.96
CA GLU A 311 10.22 1.34 -13.37
C GLU A 311 10.05 2.57 -12.49
N ASN A 312 8.82 3.11 -12.40
CA ASN A 312 8.49 4.26 -11.57
C ASN A 312 6.98 4.37 -11.29
N HIS A 313 6.58 5.39 -10.54
CA HIS A 313 5.21 5.80 -10.24
C HIS A 313 4.33 4.65 -9.74
N PRO A 314 4.70 3.97 -8.64
CA PRO A 314 3.88 2.93 -8.08
C PRO A 314 2.60 3.47 -7.46
N SER A 315 1.54 2.68 -7.54
CA SER A 315 0.29 2.83 -6.82
C SER A 315 -0.08 1.48 -6.19
N ILE A 316 -0.53 1.47 -4.95
CA ILE A 316 -0.82 0.24 -4.20
C ILE A 316 -2.15 0.38 -3.46
N SER A 317 -2.88 -0.70 -3.38
CA SER A 317 -4.16 -0.79 -2.68
C SER A 317 -4.35 -2.17 -2.08
N SER A 318 -5.09 -2.24 -0.98
CA SER A 318 -5.44 -3.51 -0.32
C SER A 318 -6.91 -3.57 0.04
N SER A 319 -7.44 -4.80 0.09
CA SER A 319 -8.75 -5.10 0.66
C SER A 319 -8.72 -6.53 1.20
N GLY A 320 -9.10 -6.72 2.47
CA GLY A 320 -8.90 -7.99 3.17
C GLY A 320 -7.43 -8.42 3.15
N ALA A 321 -7.16 -9.67 2.77
CA ALA A 321 -5.81 -10.20 2.62
C ALA A 321 -5.14 -9.85 1.28
N TRP A 322 -5.88 -9.24 0.35
CA TRP A 322 -5.37 -8.95 -0.99
C TRP A 322 -4.63 -7.62 -1.05
N LEU A 323 -3.52 -7.65 -1.75
CA LEU A 323 -2.68 -6.52 -2.12
C LEU A 323 -2.61 -6.43 -3.64
N VAL A 324 -2.81 -5.25 -4.20
CA VAL A 324 -2.69 -4.98 -5.64
C VAL A 324 -1.75 -3.80 -5.83
N ALA A 325 -0.74 -3.95 -6.66
CA ALA A 325 0.20 -2.91 -7.03
C ALA A 325 0.14 -2.65 -8.54
N ALA A 326 0.25 -1.39 -8.94
CA ALA A 326 0.39 -0.96 -10.32
C ALA A 326 1.57 0.01 -10.45
N TRP A 327 2.31 -0.05 -11.54
CA TRP A 327 3.44 0.86 -11.80
C TRP A 327 3.70 1.01 -13.30
N GLU A 328 4.46 2.02 -13.68
CA GLU A 328 4.93 2.15 -15.05
C GLU A 328 6.28 1.45 -15.25
N ARG A 329 6.45 0.85 -16.41
CA ARG A 329 7.70 0.28 -16.90
C ARG A 329 8.06 0.90 -18.23
N ASN A 330 9.30 1.38 -18.33
CA ASN A 330 9.86 1.90 -19.57
C ASN A 330 10.73 0.82 -20.23
N SER A 331 10.17 0.17 -21.24
CA SER A 331 10.88 -0.78 -22.10
C SER A 331 11.19 -0.13 -23.46
N ASP A 332 10.51 -0.52 -24.53
CA ASP A 332 10.53 0.20 -25.81
C ASP A 332 9.57 1.40 -25.77
N ASP A 333 8.40 1.21 -25.13
CA ASP A 333 7.40 2.21 -24.79
C ASP A 333 7.08 2.12 -23.29
N TYR A 334 6.42 3.16 -22.76
CA TYR A 334 5.89 3.09 -21.39
C TYR A 334 4.65 2.20 -21.33
N ASN A 335 4.68 1.25 -20.42
CA ASN A 335 3.63 0.27 -20.16
C ASN A 335 3.18 0.33 -18.70
N VAL A 336 1.94 -0.04 -18.45
CA VAL A 336 1.39 -0.20 -17.12
C VAL A 336 1.47 -1.67 -16.72
N MET A 337 2.15 -1.91 -15.61
CA MET A 337 2.30 -3.22 -14.99
C MET A 337 1.38 -3.32 -13.79
N VAL A 338 0.83 -4.50 -13.54
CA VAL A 338 0.02 -4.80 -12.35
C VAL A 338 0.45 -6.13 -11.75
N ALA A 339 0.43 -6.22 -10.44
CA ALA A 339 0.62 -7.45 -9.68
C ALA A 339 -0.39 -7.53 -8.54
N ALA A 340 -0.79 -8.75 -8.15
CA ALA A 340 -1.69 -8.99 -7.04
C ALA A 340 -1.21 -10.16 -6.18
N SER A 341 -1.43 -10.09 -4.87
CA SER A 341 -1.04 -11.15 -3.93
C SER A 341 -1.99 -11.19 -2.73
N ASN A 342 -2.28 -12.37 -2.23
CA ASN A 342 -2.90 -12.59 -0.92
C ASN A 342 -1.97 -13.34 0.05
N ALA A 343 -0.70 -13.45 -0.31
CA ALA A 343 0.35 -14.12 0.45
C ALA A 343 1.46 -13.16 0.90
N GLY A 344 1.12 -11.86 1.01
CA GLY A 344 2.05 -10.80 1.36
C GLY A 344 2.72 -10.13 0.14
N PRO A 345 3.43 -9.02 0.37
CA PRO A 345 4.02 -8.22 -0.71
C PRO A 345 5.16 -8.95 -1.44
N GLN A 346 5.89 -9.85 -0.78
CA GLN A 346 6.95 -10.66 -1.37
C GLN A 346 6.45 -11.59 -2.49
N ALA A 347 5.15 -11.91 -2.54
CA ALA A 347 4.56 -12.75 -3.56
C ALA A 347 3.99 -11.97 -4.77
N LEU A 348 4.09 -10.65 -4.79
CA LEU A 348 3.67 -9.82 -5.93
C LEU A 348 4.45 -10.19 -7.20
N GLU A 349 5.74 -10.51 -7.10
CA GLU A 349 6.59 -10.90 -8.21
C GLU A 349 6.04 -12.07 -9.04
N MET A 350 5.20 -12.92 -8.42
CA MET A 350 4.68 -14.13 -9.03
C MET A 350 3.51 -13.87 -10.00
N SER A 351 2.92 -12.68 -9.97
CA SER A 351 1.68 -12.36 -10.71
C SER A 351 1.81 -11.15 -11.64
N VAL A 352 3.02 -10.66 -11.89
CA VAL A 352 3.27 -9.45 -12.70
C VAL A 352 2.74 -9.63 -14.12
N VAL A 353 1.88 -8.71 -14.56
CA VAL A 353 1.34 -8.66 -15.91
C VAL A 353 1.46 -7.27 -16.51
N ASN A 354 1.66 -7.19 -17.83
CA ASN A 354 1.55 -5.95 -18.60
C ASN A 354 0.10 -5.79 -19.06
N VAL A 355 -0.64 -4.87 -18.46
CA VAL A 355 -2.07 -4.68 -18.78
C VAL A 355 -2.30 -3.78 -19.98
N THR A 356 -1.25 -3.16 -20.50
CA THR A 356 -1.28 -2.33 -21.71
C THR A 356 -0.55 -2.98 -22.89
N GLU A 357 -0.25 -4.28 -22.79
CA GLU A 357 0.41 -5.03 -23.87
C GLU A 357 -0.40 -4.96 -25.17
N GLY A 358 0.24 -4.54 -26.24
CA GLY A 358 -0.39 -4.38 -27.56
C GLY A 358 -1.23 -3.11 -27.73
N LEU A 359 -1.38 -2.29 -26.71
CA LEU A 359 -1.93 -0.95 -26.85
C LEU A 359 -0.85 0.02 -27.34
N SER A 360 -1.24 0.92 -28.24
CA SER A 360 -0.32 1.95 -28.76
C SER A 360 -0.16 3.09 -27.77
N GLY A 361 0.99 3.75 -27.85
CA GLY A 361 1.30 4.97 -27.14
C GLY A 361 1.98 4.74 -25.79
N ASN A 362 2.37 5.84 -25.15
CA ASN A 362 3.02 5.82 -23.84
C ASN A 362 1.97 5.78 -22.72
N ASN A 363 1.67 4.57 -22.22
CA ASN A 363 0.70 4.36 -21.13
C ASN A 363 1.40 4.50 -19.78
N ARG A 364 1.04 5.52 -19.00
CA ARG A 364 1.82 5.97 -17.84
C ARG A 364 0.95 6.32 -16.63
N HIS A 365 1.62 6.50 -15.50
CA HIS A 365 1.09 7.06 -14.26
C HIS A 365 -0.17 6.34 -13.78
N PRO A 366 -0.10 5.01 -13.55
CA PRO A 366 -1.22 4.26 -13.06
C PRO A 366 -1.61 4.69 -11.65
N SER A 367 -2.91 4.64 -11.38
CA SER A 367 -3.48 4.73 -10.06
C SER A 367 -4.46 3.57 -9.89
N VAL A 368 -4.34 2.81 -8.81
CA VAL A 368 -5.12 1.58 -8.59
C VAL A 368 -5.87 1.62 -7.28
N VAL A 369 -7.07 1.08 -7.27
CA VAL A 369 -7.83 0.73 -6.07
C VAL A 369 -8.45 -0.65 -6.23
N TYR A 370 -8.46 -1.43 -5.15
CA TYR A 370 -9.07 -2.75 -5.10
C TYR A 370 -10.21 -2.73 -4.07
N ASP A 371 -11.43 -3.11 -4.50
CA ASP A 371 -12.64 -3.05 -3.67
C ASP A 371 -12.92 -4.36 -2.90
N GLY A 372 -12.09 -5.40 -3.10
CA GLY A 372 -12.26 -6.75 -2.56
C GLY A 372 -12.82 -7.73 -3.59
N GLU A 373 -13.35 -7.24 -4.70
CA GLU A 373 -13.90 -8.04 -5.81
C GLU A 373 -13.20 -7.69 -7.13
N HIS A 374 -13.02 -6.38 -7.40
CA HIS A 374 -12.50 -5.88 -8.66
C HIS A 374 -11.27 -4.98 -8.46
N ILE A 375 -10.37 -5.04 -9.40
CA ILE A 375 -9.29 -4.07 -9.56
C ILE A 375 -9.81 -2.93 -10.43
N HIS A 376 -9.77 -1.71 -9.91
CA HIS A 376 -10.06 -0.50 -10.65
C HIS A 376 -8.75 0.24 -10.90
N LEU A 377 -8.38 0.38 -12.16
CA LEU A 377 -7.13 0.98 -12.59
C LEU A 377 -7.41 2.15 -13.52
N ALA A 378 -6.83 3.30 -13.23
CA ALA A 378 -6.81 4.43 -14.15
C ALA A 378 -5.38 4.76 -14.57
N TYR A 379 -5.16 5.11 -15.82
CA TYR A 379 -3.87 5.52 -16.37
C TYR A 379 -4.05 6.52 -17.52
N GLN A 380 -2.99 7.21 -17.87
CA GLN A 380 -3.01 8.12 -19.00
C GLN A 380 -2.19 7.59 -20.18
N ASN A 381 -2.66 7.87 -21.40
CA ASN A 381 -1.85 7.77 -22.59
C ASN A 381 -1.21 9.13 -22.87
N ALA A 382 0.11 9.22 -22.69
CA ALA A 382 0.82 10.50 -22.78
C ALA A 382 0.99 11.02 -24.23
N GLU A 383 0.67 10.22 -25.26
CA GLU A 383 0.75 10.64 -26.66
C GLU A 383 -0.50 11.38 -27.12
N ASN A 384 -1.68 10.91 -26.74
CA ASN A 384 -2.97 11.51 -27.13
C ASN A 384 -3.67 12.26 -26.00
N GLY A 385 -3.17 12.13 -24.75
CA GLY A 385 -3.73 12.80 -23.57
C GLY A 385 -5.06 12.18 -23.08
N VAL A 386 -5.41 10.98 -23.53
CA VAL A 386 -6.61 10.28 -23.03
C VAL A 386 -6.32 9.61 -21.71
N VAL A 387 -7.25 9.76 -20.76
CA VAL A 387 -7.26 9.01 -19.52
C VAL A 387 -8.15 7.78 -19.70
N HIS A 388 -7.59 6.62 -19.42
CA HIS A 388 -8.24 5.33 -19.53
C HIS A 388 -8.57 4.75 -18.16
N TYR A 389 -9.67 4.03 -18.10
CA TYR A 389 -10.02 3.17 -16.97
C TYR A 389 -10.05 1.71 -17.42
N LEU A 390 -9.56 0.84 -16.57
CA LEU A 390 -9.51 -0.59 -16.80
C LEU A 390 -10.03 -1.32 -15.57
N LYS A 391 -10.98 -2.26 -15.77
CA LYS A 391 -11.50 -3.10 -14.71
C LYS A 391 -10.90 -4.49 -14.83
N GLY A 392 -10.43 -5.03 -13.69
CA GLY A 392 -9.87 -6.37 -13.60
C GLY A 392 -10.51 -7.21 -12.50
N GLU A 393 -10.41 -8.52 -12.65
CA GLU A 393 -10.82 -9.50 -11.64
C GLU A 393 -9.64 -10.40 -11.30
N ILE A 394 -9.51 -10.76 -10.02
CA ILE A 394 -8.50 -11.71 -9.56
C ILE A 394 -9.14 -13.09 -9.47
N SER A 395 -8.57 -14.05 -10.20
CA SER A 395 -8.99 -15.46 -10.14
C SER A 395 -7.79 -16.37 -9.85
N GLY A 396 -8.05 -17.59 -9.40
CA GLY A 396 -6.98 -18.57 -9.13
C GLY A 396 -6.30 -18.46 -7.77
N ALA A 397 -6.61 -17.47 -6.94
CA ALA A 397 -6.42 -17.66 -5.52
C ALA A 397 -7.33 -18.81 -5.10
N SER A 398 -6.80 -19.82 -4.47
CA SER A 398 -7.63 -20.84 -3.85
C SER A 398 -8.60 -20.15 -2.88
N GLN A 399 -9.79 -19.74 -3.37
CA GLN A 399 -10.92 -20.18 -2.60
C GLN A 399 -10.74 -21.69 -2.59
N VAL A 400 -10.29 -22.22 -1.50
CA VAL A 400 -10.64 -23.58 -1.14
C VAL A 400 -12.17 -23.57 -1.16
N GLU A 401 -12.75 -23.86 -2.37
CA GLU A 401 -14.18 -24.08 -2.47
C GLU A 401 -14.50 -25.08 -1.40
N GLY A 402 -15.20 -24.57 -0.36
CA GLY A 402 -15.86 -25.43 0.60
C GLY A 402 -14.99 -26.57 1.13
N VAL A 403 -13.78 -26.33 1.61
CA VAL A 403 -13.49 -26.91 2.89
C VAL A 403 -14.48 -26.20 3.80
N GLU A 404 -15.67 -26.83 4.01
CA GLU A 404 -16.34 -26.66 5.29
C GLU A 404 -15.17 -26.62 6.26
N ILE A 405 -14.92 -25.45 6.88
CA ILE A 405 -14.04 -25.38 8.03
C ILE A 405 -14.79 -26.28 8.98
N GLU A 406 -14.43 -27.59 8.98
CA GLU A 406 -14.86 -28.46 10.06
C GLU A 406 -14.46 -27.67 11.27
N GLU A 407 -15.46 -27.15 11.97
CA GLU A 407 -15.27 -26.29 13.14
C GLU A 407 -14.17 -26.98 13.94
N ASN A 408 -13.07 -26.28 14.20
CA ASN A 408 -11.95 -26.89 14.91
C ASN A 408 -12.50 -27.55 16.15
N PRO A 409 -12.57 -28.88 16.20
CA PRO A 409 -13.27 -29.59 17.26
C PRO A 409 -12.60 -29.36 18.62
N TRP A 410 -11.49 -28.63 18.65
CA TRP A 410 -10.75 -28.35 19.87
C TRP A 410 -10.62 -26.83 20.08
N THR A 411 -10.92 -26.40 21.30
CA THR A 411 -10.72 -25.05 21.79
C THR A 411 -9.66 -25.04 22.87
N ILE A 412 -8.80 -24.02 22.89
CA ILE A 412 -7.80 -23.83 23.92
C ILE A 412 -8.08 -22.58 24.74
N SER A 413 -7.93 -22.70 26.06
CA SER A 413 -8.02 -21.58 26.99
C SER A 413 -6.86 -21.65 27.98
N SER A 414 -6.48 -20.51 28.58
CA SER A 414 -5.44 -20.45 29.61
C SER A 414 -6.02 -20.00 30.95
N ASN A 415 -5.38 -20.48 32.05
CA ASN A 415 -5.63 -20.03 33.40
C ASN A 415 -4.31 -19.93 34.16
N GLU A 416 -4.35 -19.61 35.47
CA GLU A 416 -3.13 -19.46 36.28
C GLU A 416 -2.26 -20.73 36.31
N SER A 417 -2.85 -21.92 36.16
CA SER A 417 -2.19 -23.25 36.26
C SER A 417 -1.62 -23.73 34.92
N GLY A 418 -2.02 -23.14 33.77
CA GLY A 418 -1.58 -23.59 32.46
C GLY A 418 -2.64 -23.43 31.39
N TRP A 419 -2.69 -24.34 30.45
CA TRP A 419 -3.64 -24.35 29.34
C TRP A 419 -4.58 -25.54 29.45
N ILE A 420 -5.81 -25.34 29.01
CA ILE A 420 -6.85 -26.36 28.96
C ILE A 420 -7.31 -26.48 27.51
N LEU A 421 -7.06 -27.62 26.89
CA LEU A 421 -7.63 -27.96 25.59
C LEU A 421 -8.94 -28.73 25.84
N LYS A 422 -10.02 -28.30 25.19
CA LYS A 422 -11.33 -28.98 25.22
C LYS A 422 -11.77 -29.33 23.84
N GLY A 423 -12.41 -30.45 23.69
CA GLY A 423 -12.97 -30.91 22.42
C GLY A 423 -13.03 -32.40 22.31
N GLU A 424 -13.08 -32.87 21.09
CA GLU A 424 -13.24 -34.32 20.84
C GLU A 424 -11.98 -35.13 21.21
N ASP A 425 -12.19 -36.40 21.47
CA ASP A 425 -11.13 -37.36 21.81
C ASP A 425 -10.07 -37.42 20.72
N ALA A 426 -8.81 -37.24 21.12
CA ALA A 426 -7.70 -37.18 20.18
C ALA A 426 -6.36 -37.63 20.77
N SER A 427 -5.39 -37.90 19.92
CA SER A 427 -4.00 -38.01 20.35
C SER A 427 -3.32 -36.63 20.31
N TYR A 428 -2.34 -36.41 21.18
CA TYR A 428 -1.58 -35.18 21.21
C TYR A 428 -0.08 -35.43 21.32
N THR A 429 0.68 -34.45 20.88
CA THR A 429 2.12 -34.36 21.11
C THR A 429 2.47 -32.94 21.51
N LEU A 430 3.19 -32.79 22.60
CA LEU A 430 3.69 -31.53 23.12
C LEU A 430 5.18 -31.41 22.82
N TYR A 431 5.59 -30.26 22.24
CA TYR A 431 6.96 -29.96 21.89
C TYR A 431 7.46 -28.71 22.61
N ASP A 432 8.77 -28.60 22.81
CA ASP A 432 9.42 -27.33 23.07
C ASP A 432 9.60 -26.55 21.75
N LEU A 433 9.98 -25.27 21.84
CA LEU A 433 10.20 -24.42 20.63
C LEU A 433 11.36 -24.92 19.73
N GLY A 434 12.20 -25.80 20.22
CA GLY A 434 13.27 -26.47 19.43
C GLY A 434 12.78 -27.71 18.69
N GLY A 435 11.47 -28.04 18.77
CA GLY A 435 10.88 -29.22 18.14
C GLY A 435 11.12 -30.53 18.87
N ARG A 436 11.70 -30.51 20.08
CA ARG A 436 11.89 -31.72 20.89
C ARG A 436 10.56 -32.12 21.54
N THR A 437 10.15 -33.36 21.36
CA THR A 437 8.96 -33.94 22.03
C THR A 437 9.15 -33.96 23.54
N LEU A 438 8.22 -33.36 24.25
CA LEU A 438 8.17 -33.31 25.69
C LEU A 438 7.22 -34.38 26.22
N GLU A 439 6.05 -34.54 25.60
CA GLU A 439 4.98 -35.43 26.01
C GLU A 439 4.17 -35.91 24.82
N THR A 440 3.63 -37.10 24.86
CA THR A 440 2.65 -37.64 23.91
C THR A 440 1.61 -38.42 24.65
N GLY A 441 0.36 -38.37 24.18
CA GLY A 441 -0.72 -39.10 24.84
C GLY A 441 -2.01 -39.08 24.04
N LYS A 442 -3.07 -39.51 24.71
CA LYS A 442 -4.45 -39.36 24.26
C LYS A 442 -5.24 -38.70 25.37
N PHE A 443 -6.24 -37.93 25.01
CA PHE A 443 -7.17 -37.31 25.95
C PHE A 443 -8.60 -37.57 25.51
N LEU A 444 -9.50 -37.52 26.48
CA LEU A 444 -10.94 -37.65 26.30
C LEU A 444 -11.57 -36.34 26.75
N ASN A 445 -12.19 -35.62 25.85
CA ASN A 445 -12.88 -34.33 26.05
C ASN A 445 -12.03 -33.16 26.59
N GLU A 446 -11.02 -33.39 27.43
CA GLU A 446 -10.22 -32.31 28.03
C GLU A 446 -8.78 -32.77 28.31
N LEU A 447 -7.80 -31.88 28.01
CA LEU A 447 -6.37 -32.04 28.28
C LEU A 447 -5.86 -30.83 29.08
N HIS A 448 -5.27 -31.06 30.24
CA HIS A 448 -4.61 -30.05 31.04
C HIS A 448 -3.09 -30.05 30.77
N ILE A 449 -2.54 -28.92 30.38
CA ILE A 449 -1.12 -28.72 30.13
C ILE A 449 -0.59 -27.75 31.18
N SER A 450 0.31 -28.21 32.04
CA SER A 450 0.88 -27.39 33.12
C SER A 450 1.77 -26.27 32.56
N ASN A 451 1.67 -25.08 33.15
CA ASN A 451 2.50 -23.94 32.80
C ASN A 451 3.87 -24.05 33.48
N ASN A 452 4.90 -24.33 32.70
CA ASN A 452 6.29 -24.37 33.16
C ASN A 452 7.07 -23.08 32.80
N ASN A 453 6.40 -21.93 32.57
CA ASN A 453 6.97 -20.66 32.14
C ASN A 453 7.78 -20.76 30.83
N LYS A 454 7.42 -21.67 29.95
CA LYS A 454 8.03 -21.84 28.62
C LYS A 454 6.95 -21.81 27.55
N ALA A 455 7.27 -21.24 26.43
CA ALA A 455 6.44 -21.37 25.25
C ALA A 455 6.54 -22.82 24.73
N LEU A 456 5.40 -23.39 24.34
CA LEU A 456 5.26 -24.77 23.92
C LEU A 456 4.48 -24.83 22.59
N ILE A 457 4.62 -25.92 21.87
CA ILE A 457 3.80 -26.25 20.71
C ILE A 457 3.01 -27.50 20.99
N LEU A 458 1.68 -27.43 20.91
CA LEU A 458 0.78 -28.57 21.08
C LEU A 458 0.23 -28.98 19.71
N GLN A 459 0.47 -30.19 19.30
CA GLN A 459 -0.14 -30.80 18.13
C GLN A 459 -1.19 -31.81 18.55
N VAL A 460 -2.40 -31.68 18.01
CA VAL A 460 -3.55 -32.56 18.27
C VAL A 460 -3.93 -33.25 16.98
N ARG A 461 -4.16 -34.57 17.06
CA ARG A 461 -4.46 -35.39 15.88
C ARG A 461 -5.64 -36.33 16.15
N LYS A 462 -6.60 -36.31 15.22
CA LYS A 462 -7.70 -37.27 15.14
C LYS A 462 -7.89 -37.70 13.69
N ASN A 463 -7.76 -38.95 13.38
CA ASN A 463 -7.73 -39.50 12.01
C ASN A 463 -6.65 -38.78 11.17
N ASP A 464 -7.05 -38.17 10.04
CA ASP A 464 -6.19 -37.42 9.17
C ASP A 464 -6.11 -35.91 9.50
N GLN A 465 -6.94 -35.44 10.44
CA GLN A 465 -6.96 -34.05 10.89
C GLN A 465 -5.86 -33.80 11.93
N VAL A 466 -5.07 -32.73 11.71
CA VAL A 466 -3.99 -32.29 12.60
C VAL A 466 -4.13 -30.80 12.85
N ASN A 467 -4.28 -30.41 14.11
CA ASN A 467 -4.28 -29.01 14.53
C ASN A 467 -3.07 -28.70 15.40
N THR A 468 -2.48 -27.54 15.25
CA THR A 468 -1.29 -27.09 15.98
C THR A 468 -1.59 -25.78 16.72
N PHE A 469 -1.30 -25.75 18.01
CA PHE A 469 -1.51 -24.60 18.89
C PHE A 469 -0.16 -24.14 19.44
N LYS A 470 0.12 -22.85 19.37
CA LYS A 470 1.25 -22.22 20.05
C LYS A 470 0.79 -21.77 21.43
N LEU A 471 1.36 -22.34 22.49
CA LEU A 471 1.05 -22.05 23.87
C LEU A 471 2.08 -21.04 24.41
N VAL A 472 1.68 -19.78 24.50
CA VAL A 472 2.52 -18.70 25.05
C VAL A 472 1.73 -18.03 26.17
N LYS A 473 2.42 -17.62 27.23
CA LYS A 473 1.81 -16.87 28.35
C LYS A 473 2.59 -15.61 28.61
#